data_81e8ce584152f1eef7e13bdaa3336ad1
#
_entry.id   81e8ce584152f1eef7e13bdaa3336ad1
#
_cell.length_a   1.000
_cell.length_b   1.000
_cell.length_c   1.000
_cell.angle_alpha   90.00
_cell.angle_beta   90.00
_cell.angle_gamma   90.00
#
_symmetry.space_group_name_H-M   'P 1'
#
loop_
_entity.id
_entity.type
_entity.pdbx_description
1 polymer ?
#
loop_
_entity_poly.entity_id
_entity_poly.type
_entity_poly.pdbx_seq_one_letter_code
_entity_poly.pdbx_strand_id
1 'polypeptide(L)'
;MERGDSMKKQFIIYCLLLSIVMAGCGRQENDSKDAQISNVETENMKEESAKNGGEKSLVLYFNYSDNVDTTGLDADAISSASLRVGAKDNTENLKLMADEIAEKKNADVFTIKINEVYSADFDEMAPKAREDISNNTSFTFKEMPENLDEYSIIYVGSPIWWYELPQPMKVFIREIDLSGKTVVPFGIHRGSGFSGILDEYKEAWPDATIVEGFTIDADKKNTEVKESFDAFLDKLDY
;
A
#
# COMPACT_ATOMS: atom_id res chain seq x y z
N MET A 1 6.71 -15.00 -58.24
CA MET A 1 6.30 -13.64 -58.66
C MET A 1 6.33 -12.81 -57.42
N GLU A 2 7.47 -12.26 -57.17
CA GLU A 2 7.90 -10.87 -57.45
C GLU A 2 7.27 -9.88 -56.50
N ARG A 3 8.11 -9.41 -55.63
CA ARG A 3 8.85 -8.12 -55.55
C ARG A 3 8.02 -7.09 -54.83
N GLY A 4 8.52 -6.32 -53.97
CA GLY A 4 9.78 -5.68 -53.67
C GLY A 4 9.47 -4.62 -52.63
N ASP A 5 10.29 -4.41 -51.77
CA ASP A 5 11.46 -3.53 -51.74
C ASP A 5 11.20 -2.19 -51.01
N SER A 6 11.92 -2.05 -49.91
CA SER A 6 12.79 -0.93 -49.53
C SER A 6 12.28 0.50 -49.65
N MET A 7 12.36 1.20 -48.55
CA MET A 7 13.12 2.47 -48.56
C MET A 7 13.56 2.92 -47.14
N LYS A 8 14.86 2.82 -46.96
CA LYS A 8 15.70 3.61 -46.04
C LYS A 8 15.77 5.06 -46.54
N LYS A 9 15.93 5.98 -45.62
CA LYS A 9 16.73 7.23 -45.72
C LYS A 9 16.42 8.06 -44.48
N GLN A 10 17.28 8.28 -43.57
CA GLN A 10 18.61 8.96 -43.54
C GLN A 10 18.52 10.48 -43.30
N PHE A 11 19.29 10.89 -42.26
CA PHE A 11 20.00 12.20 -42.08
C PHE A 11 19.14 13.39 -41.63
N ILE A 12 19.56 14.21 -40.63
CA ILE A 12 20.77 15.06 -40.65
C ILE A 12 21.11 15.54 -39.23
N ILE A 13 22.40 15.46 -38.97
CA ILE A 13 23.16 16.11 -37.89
C ILE A 13 23.21 17.63 -38.13
N TYR A 14 23.10 18.45 -37.05
CA TYR A 14 23.67 19.80 -37.03
C TYR A 14 24.44 20.04 -35.73
N CYS A 15 25.77 19.94 -35.84
CA CYS A 15 26.74 20.60 -34.97
C CYS A 15 27.00 22.00 -35.46
N LEU A 16 27.24 22.93 -34.56
CA LEU A 16 28.11 24.13 -34.68
C LEU A 16 28.01 24.91 -33.36
N LEU A 17 28.96 24.88 -32.45
CA LEU A 17 30.24 25.57 -32.34
C LEU A 17 30.20 27.11 -32.54
N LEU A 18 30.53 27.84 -31.52
CA LEU A 18 31.58 28.88 -31.38
C LEU A 18 31.35 29.66 -30.11
N SER A 19 32.23 29.65 -29.14
CA SER A 19 33.55 30.31 -28.96
C SER A 19 33.47 31.62 -28.17
N ILE A 20 34.05 31.59 -26.93
CA ILE A 20 35.14 32.41 -26.37
C ILE A 20 35.00 33.93 -26.47
N VAL A 21 35.17 34.62 -25.30
CA VAL A 21 36.15 35.68 -25.02
C VAL A 21 36.21 35.95 -23.50
N MET A 22 37.24 35.66 -22.86
CA MET A 22 38.36 36.28 -22.13
C MET A 22 38.11 37.61 -21.44
N ALA A 23 38.50 37.57 -20.16
CA ALA A 23 39.43 38.45 -19.45
C ALA A 23 38.94 39.78 -18.88
N GLY A 24 39.24 39.91 -17.61
CA GLY A 24 39.21 41.14 -16.86
C GLY A 24 39.60 40.94 -15.40
N CYS A 25 40.90 40.97 -15.09
CA CYS A 25 41.42 41.09 -13.73
C CYS A 25 41.07 42.46 -13.14
N GLY A 26 40.66 42.47 -11.86
CA GLY A 26 40.58 43.65 -11.03
C GLY A 26 40.57 43.24 -9.57
N ARG A 27 41.69 43.49 -8.90
CA ARG A 27 42.00 43.27 -7.48
C ARG A 27 41.65 44.55 -6.72
N GLN A 28 40.91 44.46 -5.61
CA GLN A 28 41.19 45.16 -4.33
C GLN A 28 40.09 44.87 -3.28
N GLU A 29 40.53 44.35 -2.22
CA GLU A 29 40.46 44.61 -0.76
C GLU A 29 39.16 45.13 -0.12
N ASN A 30 38.79 44.33 0.92
CA ASN A 30 38.31 44.67 2.27
C ASN A 30 37.00 45.46 2.45
N ASP A 31 36.04 44.92 3.05
CA ASP A 31 35.72 44.93 4.51
C ASP A 31 34.30 44.47 4.79
N SER A 32 34.20 43.61 5.81
CA SER A 32 33.06 43.44 6.72
C SER A 32 31.65 43.51 6.20
N LYS A 33 30.99 42.34 6.16
CA LYS A 33 29.64 42.12 6.73
C LYS A 33 29.29 40.63 6.75
N ASP A 34 29.69 39.96 7.81
CA ASP A 34 28.97 38.80 8.34
C ASP A 34 27.57 39.27 8.76
N ALA A 35 26.53 38.78 8.12
CA ALA A 35 25.16 38.65 8.63
C ALA A 35 24.06 38.47 7.57
N GLN A 36 24.28 37.78 6.44
CA GLN A 36 23.16 37.48 5.50
C GLN A 36 23.26 36.13 4.76
N ILE A 37 24.05 35.16 5.26
CA ILE A 37 24.16 33.84 4.57
C ILE A 37 23.28 32.78 5.18
N SER A 38 22.62 33.00 6.32
CA SER A 38 21.81 31.98 6.99
C SER A 38 20.36 31.83 6.51
N ASN A 39 19.81 32.79 5.75
CA ASN A 39 18.39 32.73 5.35
C ASN A 39 18.17 32.21 3.93
N VAL A 40 19.17 32.21 3.05
CA VAL A 40 19.02 31.74 1.67
C VAL A 40 19.23 30.24 1.55
N GLU A 41 20.12 29.66 2.38
CA GLU A 41 20.32 28.20 2.40
C GLU A 41 19.14 27.46 3.04
N THR A 42 18.44 28.08 3.99
CA THR A 42 17.28 27.46 4.66
C THR A 42 16.02 27.51 3.78
N GLU A 43 15.86 28.49 2.92
CA GLU A 43 14.74 28.53 1.95
C GLU A 43 14.99 27.62 0.76
N ASN A 44 16.22 27.50 0.26
CA ASN A 44 16.56 26.55 -0.80
C ASN A 44 16.46 25.09 -0.32
N MET A 45 16.80 24.78 0.94
CA MET A 45 16.60 23.43 1.50
C MET A 45 15.11 23.10 1.71
N LYS A 46 14.25 24.09 1.94
CA LYS A 46 12.79 23.88 2.00
C LYS A 46 12.15 23.73 0.61
N GLU A 47 12.64 24.41 -0.42
CA GLU A 47 12.14 24.25 -1.79
C GLU A 47 12.68 22.98 -2.47
N GLU A 48 13.87 22.49 -2.13
CA GLU A 48 14.38 21.21 -2.62
C GLU A 48 13.71 20.01 -1.93
N SER A 49 13.35 20.16 -0.64
CA SER A 49 12.55 19.15 0.08
C SER A 49 11.11 19.05 -0.46
N ALA A 50 10.57 20.14 -1.01
CA ALA A 50 9.24 20.15 -1.65
C ALA A 50 9.23 19.62 -3.09
N LYS A 51 10.38 19.44 -3.73
CA LYS A 51 10.51 18.85 -5.08
C LYS A 51 10.87 17.37 -5.11
N ASN A 52 11.23 16.79 -3.97
CA ASN A 52 11.42 15.36 -3.75
C ASN A 52 10.28 14.74 -2.91
N GLY A 53 9.08 15.24 -3.04
CA GLY A 53 7.88 14.61 -2.50
C GLY A 53 7.61 13.32 -3.27
N GLY A 54 8.25 12.22 -2.87
CA GLY A 54 7.81 10.90 -3.26
C GLY A 54 6.32 10.77 -2.91
N GLU A 55 5.57 10.05 -3.74
CA GLU A 55 4.15 9.80 -3.51
C GLU A 55 3.96 9.20 -2.12
N LYS A 56 3.21 9.89 -1.25
CA LYS A 56 2.97 9.41 0.11
C LYS A 56 2.04 8.20 0.04
N SER A 57 2.41 7.14 0.76
CA SER A 57 1.68 5.87 0.75
C SER A 57 1.09 5.55 2.11
N LEU A 58 -0.06 4.88 2.12
CA LEU A 58 -0.73 4.41 3.33
C LEU A 58 -1.11 2.94 3.17
N VAL A 59 -0.92 2.15 4.21
CA VAL A 59 -1.45 0.79 4.35
C VAL A 59 -2.71 0.85 5.20
N LEU A 60 -3.84 0.47 4.61
CA LEU A 60 -5.11 0.24 5.31
C LEU A 60 -5.34 -1.27 5.35
N TYR A 61 -5.42 -1.89 6.54
CA TYR A 61 -5.68 -3.33 6.56
C TYR A 61 -6.56 -3.76 7.73
N PHE A 62 -7.39 -4.74 7.46
CA PHE A 62 -8.23 -5.42 8.45
C PHE A 62 -7.61 -6.76 8.79
N ASN A 63 -7.21 -6.92 10.05
CA ASN A 63 -6.61 -8.12 10.55
C ASN A 63 -7.52 -8.76 11.61
N TYR A 64 -7.71 -10.07 11.55
CA TYR A 64 -8.61 -10.76 12.46
C TYR A 64 -8.11 -10.67 13.91
N SER A 65 -6.82 -10.88 14.17
CA SER A 65 -6.28 -10.84 15.54
C SER A 65 -6.39 -9.49 16.22
N ASP A 66 -6.40 -8.40 15.46
CA ASP A 66 -6.63 -7.06 16.00
C ASP A 66 -8.10 -6.82 16.36
N ASN A 67 -8.99 -7.72 15.99
CA ASN A 67 -10.44 -7.62 16.12
C ASN A 67 -11.08 -8.76 16.92
N VAL A 68 -10.28 -9.49 17.69
CA VAL A 68 -10.72 -10.55 18.60
C VAL A 68 -9.90 -10.52 19.90
N ASP A 69 -10.43 -11.08 20.95
CA ASP A 69 -9.66 -11.35 22.15
C ASP A 69 -8.94 -12.72 22.02
N THR A 70 -7.65 -12.67 21.86
CA THR A 70 -6.80 -13.87 21.78
C THR A 70 -6.20 -14.29 23.13
N THR A 71 -6.56 -13.62 24.21
CA THR A 71 -6.03 -13.89 25.56
C THR A 71 -6.45 -15.27 26.04
N GLY A 72 -5.48 -16.14 26.31
CA GLY A 72 -5.72 -17.47 26.89
C GLY A 72 -6.15 -18.53 25.89
N LEU A 73 -6.05 -18.25 24.58
CA LEU A 73 -6.32 -19.26 23.54
C LEU A 73 -5.21 -20.30 23.50
N ASP A 74 -5.62 -21.57 23.46
CA ASP A 74 -4.72 -22.67 23.22
C ASP A 74 -4.36 -22.73 21.73
N ALA A 75 -3.12 -23.10 21.42
CA ALA A 75 -2.55 -23.07 20.07
C ALA A 75 -3.35 -23.85 19.01
N ASP A 76 -4.20 -24.77 19.43
CA ASP A 76 -5.01 -25.61 18.54
C ASP A 76 -6.38 -24.96 18.17
N ALA A 77 -6.75 -23.84 18.79
CA ALA A 77 -8.10 -23.28 18.68
C ALA A 77 -8.31 -22.37 17.47
N ILE A 78 -7.35 -22.25 16.52
CA ILE A 78 -7.41 -21.17 15.59
C ILE A 78 -7.28 -21.60 14.15
N SER A 79 -8.30 -21.30 13.41
CA SER A 79 -8.22 -21.31 11.97
C SER A 79 -9.12 -20.28 11.33
N SER A 80 -8.71 -19.04 11.36
CA SER A 80 -9.16 -18.15 10.29
C SER A 80 -8.08 -18.06 9.23
N ALA A 81 -8.42 -17.63 8.02
CA ALA A 81 -7.44 -17.37 6.98
C ALA A 81 -6.35 -16.39 7.43
N SER A 82 -6.58 -15.64 8.51
CA SER A 82 -5.69 -14.60 8.99
C SER A 82 -4.79 -15.00 10.15
N LEU A 83 -5.10 -16.05 10.91
CA LEU A 83 -4.40 -16.34 12.16
C LEU A 83 -3.63 -17.66 12.07
N ARG A 84 -2.33 -17.61 12.35
CA ARG A 84 -1.50 -18.79 12.58
C ARG A 84 -1.14 -18.88 14.06
N VAL A 85 -1.73 -19.83 14.77
CA VAL A 85 -1.33 -20.15 16.12
C VAL A 85 -0.44 -21.39 16.13
N GLY A 86 0.59 -21.34 16.97
CA GLY A 86 1.56 -22.43 17.13
C GLY A 86 2.89 -22.24 16.38
N ALA A 87 3.07 -21.18 15.59
CA ALA A 87 4.41 -20.77 15.18
C ALA A 87 5.08 -19.96 16.31
N LYS A 88 6.38 -20.11 16.51
CA LYS A 88 7.15 -19.31 17.48
C LYS A 88 7.04 -17.79 17.24
N ASP A 89 6.63 -17.43 16.04
CA ASP A 89 6.34 -16.07 15.60
C ASP A 89 4.85 -16.05 15.24
N ASN A 90 4.02 -15.58 16.17
CA ASN A 90 2.57 -15.40 15.99
C ASN A 90 2.21 -14.27 15.02
N THR A 91 3.10 -13.96 14.08
CA THR A 91 2.87 -12.92 13.10
C THR A 91 1.95 -13.46 12.01
N GLU A 92 0.79 -12.88 11.88
CA GLU A 92 -0.13 -13.19 10.80
C GLU A 92 0.44 -12.79 9.45
N ASN A 93 0.20 -13.61 8.45
CA ASN A 93 0.69 -13.35 7.10
C ASN A 93 0.23 -11.99 6.56
N LEU A 94 -1.00 -11.56 6.89
CA LEU A 94 -1.51 -10.26 6.44
C LEU A 94 -0.77 -9.10 7.11
N LYS A 95 -0.53 -9.21 8.44
CA LYS A 95 0.27 -8.20 9.16
C LYS A 95 1.70 -8.17 8.64
N LEU A 96 2.30 -9.33 8.37
CA LEU A 96 3.64 -9.40 7.79
C LEU A 96 3.71 -8.64 6.46
N MET A 97 2.74 -8.81 5.58
CA MET A 97 2.68 -8.06 4.33
C MET A 97 2.51 -6.55 4.56
N ALA A 98 1.69 -6.15 5.53
CA ALA A 98 1.53 -4.74 5.88
C ALA A 98 2.84 -4.12 6.41
N ASP A 99 3.55 -4.84 7.26
CA ASP A 99 4.85 -4.41 7.80
C ASP A 99 5.92 -4.30 6.67
N GLU A 100 5.96 -5.25 5.72
CA GLU A 100 6.85 -5.19 4.55
C GLU A 100 6.56 -3.99 3.63
N ILE A 101 5.28 -3.66 3.40
CA ILE A 101 4.92 -2.44 2.65
C ILE A 101 5.42 -1.20 3.39
N ALA A 102 5.15 -1.12 4.69
CA ALA A 102 5.55 0.01 5.52
C ALA A 102 7.07 0.24 5.45
N GLU A 103 7.86 -0.84 5.53
CA GLU A 103 9.32 -0.77 5.47
C GLU A 103 9.82 -0.41 4.06
N LYS A 104 9.38 -1.13 3.03
CA LYS A 104 9.92 -0.98 1.66
C LYS A 104 9.44 0.27 0.94
N LYS A 105 8.21 0.69 1.20
CA LYS A 105 7.58 1.84 0.53
C LYS A 105 7.50 3.08 1.43
N ASN A 106 8.08 3.02 2.63
CA ASN A 106 8.00 4.09 3.63
C ASN A 106 6.56 4.58 3.83
N ALA A 107 5.62 3.62 3.91
CA ALA A 107 4.20 3.89 4.02
C ALA A 107 3.76 4.02 5.48
N ASP A 108 2.83 4.93 5.73
CA ASP A 108 2.12 4.98 7.00
C ASP A 108 1.20 3.75 7.14
N VAL A 109 0.86 3.34 8.36
CA VAL A 109 0.02 2.16 8.59
C VAL A 109 -1.20 2.51 9.42
N PHE A 110 -2.37 2.10 8.96
CA PHE A 110 -3.62 2.18 9.67
C PHE A 110 -4.26 0.79 9.77
N THR A 111 -4.41 0.29 11.00
CA THR A 111 -5.09 -0.99 11.27
C THR A 111 -6.57 -0.74 11.51
N ILE A 112 -7.43 -1.35 10.71
CA ILE A 112 -8.88 -1.23 10.83
C ILE A 112 -9.36 -2.05 12.03
N LYS A 113 -9.93 -1.37 13.02
CA LYS A 113 -10.42 -1.97 14.28
C LYS A 113 -11.90 -1.69 14.47
N ILE A 114 -12.66 -2.76 14.67
CA ILE A 114 -14.10 -2.70 14.94
C ILE A 114 -14.39 -2.60 16.45
N ASN A 115 -15.53 -2.04 16.79
CA ASN A 115 -16.02 -2.02 18.17
C ASN A 115 -16.63 -3.37 18.58
N GLU A 116 -17.34 -4.02 17.67
CA GLU A 116 -18.01 -5.30 17.83
C GLU A 116 -17.07 -6.43 17.42
N VAL A 117 -16.22 -6.90 18.33
CA VAL A 117 -15.21 -7.93 18.02
C VAL A 117 -15.81 -9.32 17.80
N TYR A 118 -15.16 -10.12 16.98
CA TYR A 118 -15.51 -11.52 16.77
C TYR A 118 -15.02 -12.41 17.93
N SER A 119 -15.66 -13.58 18.09
CA SER A 119 -15.12 -14.62 18.95
C SER A 119 -13.78 -15.13 18.41
N ALA A 120 -12.88 -15.45 19.31
CA ALA A 120 -11.64 -16.12 18.96
C ALA A 120 -11.83 -17.61 18.68
N ASP A 121 -12.95 -18.20 19.11
CA ASP A 121 -13.33 -19.53 18.76
C ASP A 121 -13.83 -19.57 17.30
N PHE A 122 -13.18 -20.40 16.46
CA PHE A 122 -13.50 -20.50 15.04
C PHE A 122 -14.92 -21.02 14.79
N ASP A 123 -15.38 -21.98 15.60
CA ASP A 123 -16.71 -22.59 15.42
C ASP A 123 -17.83 -21.59 15.77
N GLU A 124 -17.54 -20.57 16.59
CA GLU A 124 -18.45 -19.46 16.86
C GLU A 124 -18.28 -18.33 15.83
N MET A 125 -17.02 -17.96 15.51
CA MET A 125 -16.71 -16.87 14.60
C MET A 125 -17.20 -17.13 13.17
N ALA A 126 -16.91 -18.30 12.63
CA ALA A 126 -17.18 -18.57 11.23
C ALA A 126 -18.67 -18.47 10.87
N PRO A 127 -19.62 -19.12 11.58
CA PRO A 127 -21.03 -18.95 11.30
C PRO A 127 -21.51 -17.50 11.51
N LYS A 128 -21.01 -16.81 12.55
CA LYS A 128 -21.35 -15.41 12.81
C LYS A 128 -20.90 -14.50 11.67
N ALA A 129 -19.66 -14.63 11.22
CA ALA A 129 -19.14 -13.82 10.13
C ALA A 129 -19.89 -14.08 8.80
N ARG A 130 -20.32 -15.32 8.55
CA ARG A 130 -21.17 -15.66 7.40
C ARG A 130 -22.57 -15.04 7.51
N GLU A 131 -23.15 -15.07 8.71
CA GLU A 131 -24.42 -14.42 9.01
C GLU A 131 -24.33 -12.91 8.78
N ASP A 132 -23.26 -12.27 9.24
CA ASP A 132 -23.03 -10.84 9.06
C ASP A 132 -22.98 -10.43 7.60
N ILE A 133 -22.29 -11.19 6.75
CA ILE A 133 -22.29 -10.99 5.29
C ILE A 133 -23.71 -11.12 4.74
N SER A 134 -24.43 -12.20 5.11
CA SER A 134 -25.76 -12.49 4.58
C SER A 134 -26.81 -11.44 4.97
N ASN A 135 -26.68 -10.88 6.17
CA ASN A 135 -27.59 -9.89 6.73
C ASN A 135 -27.17 -8.44 6.43
N ASN A 136 -26.03 -8.26 5.76
CA ASN A 136 -25.41 -6.94 5.56
C ASN A 136 -25.30 -6.17 6.89
N THR A 137 -24.78 -6.85 7.94
CA THR A 137 -24.68 -6.29 9.29
C THR A 137 -23.83 -5.03 9.29
N SER A 138 -24.31 -4.00 9.99
CA SER A 138 -23.55 -2.78 10.21
C SER A 138 -22.45 -2.99 11.23
N PHE A 139 -21.32 -2.33 11.04
CA PHE A 139 -20.20 -2.30 11.98
C PHE A 139 -19.83 -0.86 12.29
N THR A 140 -19.28 -0.63 13.47
CA THR A 140 -18.68 0.64 13.84
C THR A 140 -17.19 0.46 14.10
N PHE A 141 -16.41 1.52 13.89
CA PHE A 141 -14.95 1.47 13.95
C PHE A 141 -14.46 2.24 15.16
N LYS A 142 -13.34 1.79 15.77
CA LYS A 142 -12.72 2.49 16.89
C LYS A 142 -12.21 3.87 16.47
N GLU A 143 -11.69 3.95 15.26
CA GLU A 143 -11.21 5.16 14.61
C GLU A 143 -11.32 5.02 13.09
N MET A 144 -11.32 6.13 12.41
CA MET A 144 -11.26 6.20 10.93
C MET A 144 -9.96 6.89 10.52
N PRO A 145 -9.40 6.55 9.36
CA PRO A 145 -8.18 7.20 8.88
C PRO A 145 -8.46 8.67 8.58
N GLU A 146 -7.56 9.53 9.05
CA GLU A 146 -7.61 10.97 8.78
C GLU A 146 -6.68 11.35 7.62
N ASN A 147 -6.89 12.52 7.03
CA ASN A 147 -6.01 13.12 6.03
C ASN A 147 -5.69 12.20 4.83
N LEU A 148 -6.68 11.44 4.37
CA LEU A 148 -6.51 10.53 3.22
C LEU A 148 -6.05 11.26 1.96
N ASP A 149 -6.35 12.54 1.83
CA ASP A 149 -5.92 13.41 0.73
C ASP A 149 -4.41 13.61 0.62
N GLU A 150 -3.66 13.37 1.70
CA GLU A 150 -2.19 13.42 1.69
C GLU A 150 -1.55 12.23 0.95
N TYR A 151 -2.29 11.15 0.72
CA TYR A 151 -1.78 9.92 0.14
C TYR A 151 -2.22 9.76 -1.32
N SER A 152 -1.29 9.40 -2.20
CA SER A 152 -1.57 9.06 -3.59
C SER A 152 -1.69 7.55 -3.82
N ILE A 153 -1.04 6.74 -2.97
CA ILE A 153 -1.03 5.28 -3.07
C ILE A 153 -1.59 4.69 -1.78
N ILE A 154 -2.60 3.85 -1.90
CA ILE A 154 -3.23 3.17 -0.77
C ILE A 154 -3.12 1.66 -0.97
N TYR A 155 -2.39 1.00 -0.09
CA TYR A 155 -2.36 -0.46 -0.01
C TYR A 155 -3.52 -0.93 0.85
N VAL A 156 -4.41 -1.76 0.31
CA VAL A 156 -5.62 -2.21 1.03
C VAL A 156 -5.55 -3.71 1.28
N GLY A 157 -5.42 -4.07 2.57
CA GLY A 157 -5.24 -5.45 3.03
C GLY A 157 -6.48 -6.05 3.69
N SER A 158 -6.82 -7.29 3.29
CA SER A 158 -7.95 -8.02 3.88
C SER A 158 -7.77 -9.53 3.80
N PRO A 159 -8.24 -10.30 4.78
CA PRO A 159 -8.53 -11.71 4.55
C PRO A 159 -9.72 -11.85 3.63
N ILE A 160 -9.81 -12.98 2.93
CA ILE A 160 -10.92 -13.30 2.03
C ILE A 160 -11.74 -14.39 2.68
N TRP A 161 -12.97 -14.04 3.07
CA TRP A 161 -13.90 -14.92 3.73
C TRP A 161 -15.05 -15.31 2.79
N TRP A 162 -15.28 -16.60 2.58
CA TRP A 162 -16.31 -17.13 1.68
C TRP A 162 -16.34 -16.48 0.29
N TYR A 163 -15.16 -16.22 -0.26
CA TYR A 163 -14.97 -15.62 -1.59
C TYR A 163 -15.29 -14.12 -1.68
N GLU A 164 -15.49 -13.44 -0.53
CA GLU A 164 -15.90 -12.05 -0.43
C GLU A 164 -15.03 -11.31 0.60
N LEU A 165 -15.15 -9.98 0.67
CA LEU A 165 -14.63 -9.22 1.80
C LEU A 165 -15.37 -9.57 3.08
N PRO A 166 -14.69 -9.61 4.25
CA PRO A 166 -15.36 -9.63 5.55
C PRO A 166 -16.36 -8.49 5.66
N GLN A 167 -17.51 -8.74 6.30
CA GLN A 167 -18.53 -7.71 6.42
C GLN A 167 -18.04 -6.38 7.01
N PRO A 168 -17.15 -6.34 8.04
CA PRO A 168 -16.54 -5.09 8.49
C PRO A 168 -15.81 -4.35 7.38
N MET A 169 -15.08 -5.06 6.50
CA MET A 169 -14.39 -4.44 5.37
C MET A 169 -15.38 -3.87 4.35
N LYS A 170 -16.48 -4.58 4.05
CA LYS A 170 -17.54 -4.08 3.15
C LYS A 170 -18.17 -2.79 3.68
N VAL A 171 -18.31 -2.66 5.00
CA VAL A 171 -18.78 -1.42 5.63
C VAL A 171 -17.71 -0.34 5.53
N PHE A 172 -16.48 -0.65 5.94
CA PHE A 172 -15.36 0.31 5.98
C PHE A 172 -15.09 0.97 4.62
N ILE A 173 -15.02 0.17 3.54
CA ILE A 173 -14.69 0.71 2.22
C ILE A 173 -15.74 1.67 1.67
N ARG A 174 -16.99 1.60 2.17
CA ARG A 174 -18.06 2.53 1.80
C ARG A 174 -18.05 3.83 2.60
N GLU A 175 -17.31 3.87 3.72
CA GLU A 175 -17.21 5.05 4.59
C GLU A 175 -16.02 5.94 4.27
N ILE A 176 -15.11 5.50 3.39
CA ILE A 176 -13.94 6.27 2.96
C ILE A 176 -13.98 6.54 1.46
N ASP A 177 -13.42 7.66 1.05
CA ASP A 177 -13.28 8.04 -0.36
C ASP A 177 -11.82 7.95 -0.79
N LEU A 178 -11.55 7.12 -1.80
CA LEU A 178 -10.23 6.96 -2.41
C LEU A 178 -10.19 7.45 -3.86
N SER A 179 -11.11 8.34 -4.25
CA SER A 179 -11.15 8.93 -5.59
C SER A 179 -9.81 9.55 -5.99
N GLY A 180 -9.37 9.29 -7.22
CA GLY A 180 -8.11 9.79 -7.77
C GLY A 180 -6.84 9.11 -7.24
N LYS A 181 -6.96 8.13 -6.35
CA LYS A 181 -5.82 7.41 -5.76
C LYS A 181 -5.53 6.10 -6.50
N THR A 182 -4.29 5.64 -6.40
CA THR A 182 -3.90 4.29 -6.79
C THR A 182 -4.12 3.35 -5.61
N VAL A 183 -4.94 2.33 -5.80
CA VAL A 183 -5.23 1.31 -4.79
C VAL A 183 -4.55 0.00 -5.16
N VAL A 184 -3.72 -0.51 -4.25
CA VAL A 184 -2.98 -1.77 -4.39
C VAL A 184 -3.56 -2.80 -3.43
N PRO A 185 -4.44 -3.70 -3.88
CA PRO A 185 -5.02 -4.73 -3.02
C PRO A 185 -3.98 -5.77 -2.60
N PHE A 186 -4.01 -6.19 -1.34
CA PHE A 186 -3.31 -7.39 -0.90
C PHE A 186 -4.18 -8.22 0.03
N GLY A 187 -3.97 -9.54 0.06
CA GLY A 187 -4.87 -10.37 0.84
C GLY A 187 -4.39 -11.79 1.05
N ILE A 188 -5.04 -12.46 1.99
CA ILE A 188 -4.84 -13.88 2.29
C ILE A 188 -6.14 -14.64 2.10
N HIS A 189 -6.01 -15.86 1.59
CA HIS A 189 -7.15 -16.73 1.28
C HIS A 189 -6.83 -18.19 1.61
N ARG A 190 -7.84 -19.06 1.49
CA ARG A 190 -7.66 -20.52 1.49
C ARG A 190 -8.17 -21.08 0.16
N GLY A 191 -7.36 -20.93 -0.88
CA GLY A 191 -7.61 -21.47 -2.21
C GLY A 191 -8.47 -20.61 -3.14
N SER A 192 -9.02 -19.46 -2.68
CA SER A 192 -9.94 -18.63 -3.50
C SER A 192 -9.27 -17.61 -4.40
N GLY A 193 -8.00 -17.26 -4.17
CA GLY A 193 -7.43 -16.06 -4.75
C GLY A 193 -8.19 -14.80 -4.31
N PHE A 194 -8.16 -13.74 -5.10
CA PHE A 194 -8.96 -12.52 -4.83
C PHE A 194 -10.48 -12.75 -4.97
N SER A 195 -10.89 -13.76 -5.72
CA SER A 195 -12.32 -13.98 -6.00
C SER A 195 -13.01 -12.70 -6.52
N GLY A 196 -14.15 -12.29 -5.94
CA GLY A 196 -14.90 -11.10 -6.34
C GLY A 196 -14.47 -9.79 -5.68
N ILE A 197 -13.49 -9.79 -4.76
CA ILE A 197 -13.22 -8.60 -3.93
C ILE A 197 -12.64 -7.41 -4.71
N LEU A 198 -11.96 -7.65 -5.83
CA LEU A 198 -11.50 -6.56 -6.68
C LEU A 198 -12.66 -5.78 -7.30
N ASP A 199 -13.77 -6.46 -7.60
CA ASP A 199 -14.97 -5.81 -8.10
C ASP A 199 -15.71 -5.06 -6.97
N GLU A 200 -15.69 -5.58 -5.74
CA GLU A 200 -16.19 -4.86 -4.56
C GLU A 200 -15.44 -3.54 -4.33
N TYR A 201 -14.10 -3.53 -4.50
CA TYR A 201 -13.30 -2.30 -4.43
C TYR A 201 -13.62 -1.31 -5.56
N LYS A 202 -13.76 -1.79 -6.79
CA LYS A 202 -14.15 -0.94 -7.94
C LYS A 202 -15.56 -0.34 -7.77
N GLU A 203 -16.48 -1.10 -7.18
CA GLU A 203 -17.83 -0.60 -6.88
C GLU A 203 -17.79 0.47 -5.79
N ALA A 204 -16.98 0.27 -4.73
CA ALA A 204 -16.84 1.23 -3.64
C ALA A 204 -16.11 2.51 -4.07
N TRP A 205 -15.11 2.40 -4.94
CA TRP A 205 -14.24 3.49 -5.38
C TRP A 205 -14.12 3.57 -6.90
N PRO A 206 -15.20 3.96 -7.61
CA PRO A 206 -15.24 3.96 -9.08
C PRO A 206 -14.24 4.91 -9.72
N ASP A 207 -13.83 5.96 -9.00
CA ASP A 207 -12.89 6.97 -9.45
C ASP A 207 -11.44 6.71 -8.97
N ALA A 208 -11.18 5.59 -8.30
CA ALA A 208 -9.83 5.14 -7.96
C ALA A 208 -9.26 4.23 -9.04
N THR A 209 -7.93 4.19 -9.14
CA THR A 209 -7.23 3.22 -9.99
C THR A 209 -6.91 1.96 -9.19
N ILE A 210 -7.71 0.91 -9.33
CA ILE A 210 -7.44 -0.39 -8.71
C ILE A 210 -6.47 -1.16 -9.58
N VAL A 211 -5.24 -1.38 -9.10
CA VAL A 211 -4.21 -2.12 -9.82
C VAL A 211 -4.23 -3.61 -9.50
N GLU A 212 -3.45 -4.40 -10.25
CA GLU A 212 -3.22 -5.79 -9.91
C GLU A 212 -2.58 -5.88 -8.51
N GLY A 213 -3.23 -6.62 -7.63
CA GLY A 213 -2.79 -6.79 -6.26
C GLY A 213 -2.03 -8.10 -6.04
N PHE A 214 -1.81 -8.44 -4.77
CA PHE A 214 -1.15 -9.67 -4.37
C PHE A 214 -2.02 -10.47 -3.39
N THR A 215 -2.25 -11.75 -3.68
CA THR A 215 -2.86 -12.67 -2.73
C THR A 215 -2.01 -13.91 -2.52
N ILE A 216 -2.08 -14.47 -1.32
CA ILE A 216 -1.36 -15.68 -0.98
C ILE A 216 -2.23 -16.60 -0.12
N ASP A 217 -1.97 -17.91 -0.25
CA ASP A 217 -2.66 -18.90 0.57
C ASP A 217 -2.21 -18.80 2.03
N ALA A 218 -3.18 -18.80 2.96
CA ALA A 218 -2.94 -18.66 4.40
C ALA A 218 -2.07 -19.78 5.00
N ASP A 219 -2.01 -20.95 4.34
CA ASP A 219 -1.20 -22.08 4.80
C ASP A 219 0.28 -21.97 4.40
N LYS A 220 0.65 -20.93 3.64
CA LYS A 220 2.06 -20.67 3.31
C LYS A 220 2.86 -20.24 4.54
N LYS A 221 4.12 -20.67 4.60
CA LYS A 221 5.05 -20.27 5.66
C LYS A 221 5.41 -18.79 5.51
N ASN A 222 5.65 -18.10 6.62
CA ASN A 222 6.01 -16.68 6.61
C ASN A 222 7.21 -16.38 5.69
N THR A 223 8.20 -17.27 5.59
CA THR A 223 9.35 -17.11 4.68
C THR A 223 8.93 -17.13 3.22
N GLU A 224 8.03 -18.04 2.82
CA GLU A 224 7.50 -18.12 1.45
C GLU A 224 6.62 -16.90 1.12
N VAL A 225 5.83 -16.44 2.12
CA VAL A 225 5.01 -15.22 1.99
C VAL A 225 5.92 -14.03 1.76
N LYS A 226 6.92 -13.84 2.61
CA LYS A 226 7.86 -12.72 2.51
C LYS A 226 8.57 -12.71 1.16
N GLU A 227 9.19 -13.81 0.75
CA GLU A 227 9.91 -13.90 -0.53
C GLU A 227 9.02 -13.57 -1.74
N SER A 228 7.80 -14.11 -1.76
CA SER A 228 6.86 -13.90 -2.86
C SER A 228 6.33 -12.47 -2.88
N PHE A 229 6.06 -11.91 -1.71
CA PHE A 229 5.53 -10.55 -1.57
C PHE A 229 6.60 -9.50 -1.85
N ASP A 230 7.83 -9.71 -1.40
CA ASP A 230 8.97 -8.86 -1.73
C ASP A 230 9.17 -8.76 -3.25
N ALA A 231 9.12 -9.90 -3.94
CA ALA A 231 9.23 -9.94 -5.39
C ALA A 231 8.04 -9.24 -6.10
N PHE A 232 6.87 -9.17 -5.46
CA PHE A 232 5.75 -8.38 -5.95
C PHE A 232 6.01 -6.89 -5.74
N LEU A 233 6.38 -6.47 -4.52
CA LEU A 233 6.63 -5.07 -4.20
C LEU A 233 7.76 -4.45 -5.03
N ASP A 234 8.79 -5.24 -5.36
CA ASP A 234 9.92 -4.81 -6.19
C ASP A 234 9.53 -4.53 -7.65
N LYS A 235 8.37 -4.98 -8.11
CA LYS A 235 7.83 -4.70 -9.46
C LYS A 235 6.97 -3.44 -9.51
N LEU A 236 6.59 -2.90 -8.35
CA LEU A 236 5.80 -1.67 -8.29
C LEU A 236 6.73 -0.46 -8.39
N ASP A 237 6.53 0.34 -9.44
CA ASP A 237 7.37 1.52 -9.76
C ASP A 237 7.07 2.75 -8.87
N TYR A 238 6.29 2.59 -7.80
CA TYR A 238 5.85 3.62 -6.85
C TYR A 238 5.98 3.15 -5.39
#